data_c971ddaea40d3af55ec7324cac01193c
#
_entry.id   c971ddaea40d3af55ec7324cac01193c
#
_cell.length_a   1.000
_cell.length_b   1.000
_cell.length_c   1.000
_cell.angle_alpha   90.00
_cell.angle_beta   90.00
_cell.angle_gamma   90.00
#
_symmetry.space_group_name_H-M   'P 1'
#
loop_
_entity.id
_entity.type
_entity.pdbx_description
1 polymer ?
#
loop_
_entity_poly.entity_id
_entity_poly.type
_entity_poly.pdbx_seq_one_letter_code
_entity_poly.pdbx_strand_id
1 'polypeptide(L)'
;MSIDHGRPFDFGRVSSDYAKYRDIYPQELYRRLRALEIGCQGQSVVDLGTGTGVLPRNLAPYGARFVGIDLSAEQIRQAELLSRSSGGNIRYLTGSAEEISFPDTVFDAVTACQCFFYFDHTRLAPKLFRILKPEGKLAIIYMAWLPFEDKIAGASEQLVLRYHPDWTGGGEIRHPIEVDSCYKRFFTCENECVFDVSVPFTRESWAGRIRACRGIGASLSPEQVQEFDSEHRQLLRDIAPEQFSILHYCAVTVLKKRSFVNFSSEP
;
A
#
# COMPACT_ATOMS: atom_id res chain seq x y z
N MET A 1 -11.91 2.81 -15.14
CA MET A 1 -10.82 3.14 -16.12
C MET A 1 -9.67 2.19 -15.89
N SER A 2 -8.96 1.77 -16.95
CA SER A 2 -7.76 0.96 -16.76
C SER A 2 -6.63 1.83 -16.17
N ILE A 3 -5.80 1.25 -15.29
CA ILE A 3 -4.66 1.93 -14.70
C ILE A 3 -3.68 2.35 -15.80
N ASP A 4 -3.26 3.62 -15.81
CA ASP A 4 -2.37 4.23 -16.79
C ASP A 4 -2.77 3.88 -18.24
N HIS A 5 -4.08 3.85 -18.51
CA HIS A 5 -4.67 3.49 -19.81
C HIS A 5 -4.15 2.15 -20.38
N GLY A 6 -3.76 1.21 -19.50
CA GLY A 6 -3.22 -0.10 -19.88
C GLY A 6 -1.73 -0.12 -20.16
N ARG A 7 -1.00 0.97 -19.89
CA ARG A 7 0.46 0.99 -20.00
C ARG A 7 1.08 0.04 -18.97
N PRO A 8 2.00 -0.84 -19.38
CA PRO A 8 2.62 -1.78 -18.46
C PRO A 8 3.54 -1.06 -17.46
N PHE A 9 3.60 -1.59 -16.24
CA PHE A 9 4.52 -1.15 -15.20
C PHE A 9 5.05 -2.34 -14.41
N ASP A 10 6.26 -2.20 -13.85
CA ASP A 10 6.92 -3.25 -13.07
C ASP A 10 7.60 -2.64 -11.83
N PHE A 11 7.03 -2.86 -10.67
CA PHE A 11 7.61 -2.43 -9.40
C PHE A 11 8.88 -3.19 -9.00
N GLY A 12 9.16 -4.35 -9.60
CA GLY A 12 10.42 -5.08 -9.40
C GLY A 12 11.64 -4.24 -9.81
N ARG A 13 11.51 -3.44 -10.90
CA ARG A 13 12.57 -2.56 -11.41
C ARG A 13 13.00 -1.47 -10.43
N VAL A 14 12.12 -1.07 -9.53
CA VAL A 14 12.35 0.00 -8.54
C VAL A 14 12.49 -0.52 -7.12
N SER A 15 12.62 -1.83 -6.94
CA SER A 15 12.63 -2.46 -5.61
C SER A 15 13.69 -1.90 -4.66
N SER A 16 14.87 -1.52 -5.18
CA SER A 16 15.94 -0.90 -4.40
C SER A 16 15.56 0.50 -3.87
N ASP A 17 15.06 1.38 -4.75
CA ASP A 17 14.56 2.70 -4.35
C ASP A 17 13.32 2.57 -3.46
N TYR A 18 12.46 1.61 -3.78
CA TYR A 18 11.28 1.30 -2.96
C TYR A 18 11.69 0.92 -1.54
N ALA A 19 12.67 0.01 -1.39
CA ALA A 19 13.20 -0.41 -0.10
C ALA A 19 13.81 0.75 0.70
N LYS A 20 14.47 1.70 0.02
CA LYS A 20 15.19 2.80 0.66
C LYS A 20 14.29 3.99 1.01
N TYR A 21 13.28 4.29 0.19
CA TYR A 21 12.56 5.56 0.25
C TYR A 21 11.04 5.43 0.46
N ARG A 22 10.51 4.20 0.57
CA ARG A 22 9.06 3.97 0.72
C ARG A 22 8.63 3.54 2.12
N ASP A 23 9.55 3.39 3.07
CA ASP A 23 9.22 3.19 4.50
C ASP A 23 8.90 4.55 5.13
N ILE A 24 7.74 5.10 4.77
CA ILE A 24 7.32 6.47 5.11
C ILE A 24 6.00 6.52 5.87
N TYR A 25 5.40 5.37 6.19
CA TYR A 25 4.12 5.39 6.90
C TYR A 25 4.29 5.97 8.30
N PRO A 26 3.46 6.97 8.68
CA PRO A 26 3.61 7.66 9.95
C PRO A 26 3.18 6.76 11.10
N GLN A 27 3.75 6.99 12.28
CA GLN A 27 3.39 6.27 13.52
C GLN A 27 1.89 6.37 13.84
N GLU A 28 1.26 7.48 13.44
CA GLU A 28 -0.19 7.67 13.57
C GLU A 28 -1.00 6.59 12.83
N LEU A 29 -0.56 6.19 11.63
CA LEU A 29 -1.22 5.10 10.89
C LEU A 29 -1.16 3.79 11.69
N TYR A 30 0.01 3.41 12.19
CA TYR A 30 0.18 2.17 12.98
C TYR A 30 -0.61 2.21 14.29
N ARG A 31 -0.66 3.38 14.95
CA ARG A 31 -1.47 3.57 16.15
C ARG A 31 -2.96 3.37 15.87
N ARG A 32 -3.46 3.91 14.75
CA ARG A 32 -4.87 3.74 14.33
C ARG A 32 -5.17 2.29 13.94
N LEU A 33 -4.33 1.64 13.17
CA LEU A 33 -4.51 0.23 12.83
C LEU A 33 -4.60 -0.64 14.08
N ARG A 34 -3.74 -0.41 15.07
CA ARG A 34 -3.81 -1.15 16.34
C ARG A 34 -5.05 -0.83 17.16
N ALA A 35 -5.51 0.42 17.16
CA ALA A 35 -6.78 0.80 17.81
C ALA A 35 -8.00 0.13 17.14
N LEU A 36 -7.88 -0.22 15.85
CA LEU A 36 -8.86 -1.00 15.09
C LEU A 36 -8.61 -2.52 15.19
N GLU A 37 -7.73 -2.93 16.11
CA GLU A 37 -7.35 -4.33 16.33
C GLU A 37 -6.72 -5.00 15.10
N ILE A 38 -5.84 -4.29 14.39
CA ILE A 38 -5.06 -4.80 13.27
C ILE A 38 -3.58 -4.84 13.65
N GLY A 39 -2.95 -6.00 13.55
CA GLY A 39 -1.53 -6.18 13.87
C GLY A 39 -1.23 -6.20 15.38
N CYS A 40 -2.19 -6.63 16.19
CA CYS A 40 -2.06 -6.73 17.64
C CYS A 40 -1.42 -8.05 18.09
N GLN A 41 -0.98 -8.08 19.35
CA GLN A 41 -0.33 -9.26 19.94
C GLN A 41 -1.14 -10.53 19.78
N GLY A 42 -0.49 -11.60 19.35
CA GLY A 42 -1.08 -12.93 19.17
C GLY A 42 -1.83 -13.12 17.86
N GLN A 43 -2.11 -12.06 17.10
CA GLN A 43 -2.79 -12.18 15.82
C GLN A 43 -1.92 -12.83 14.75
N SER A 44 -2.57 -13.53 13.83
CA SER A 44 -2.03 -13.98 12.55
C SER A 44 -2.59 -13.10 11.44
N VAL A 45 -1.73 -12.42 10.71
CA VAL A 45 -2.10 -11.43 9.69
C VAL A 45 -1.50 -11.82 8.35
N VAL A 46 -2.27 -11.71 7.27
CA VAL A 46 -1.72 -11.77 5.91
C VAL A 46 -1.75 -10.38 5.29
N ASP A 47 -0.62 -9.95 4.74
CA ASP A 47 -0.45 -8.65 4.06
C ASP A 47 -0.34 -8.88 2.56
N LEU A 48 -1.32 -8.41 1.82
CA LEU A 48 -1.43 -8.56 0.37
C LEU A 48 -0.74 -7.40 -0.34
N GLY A 49 0.01 -7.70 -1.40
CA GLY A 49 0.84 -6.71 -2.09
C GLY A 49 1.84 -6.08 -1.12
N THR A 50 2.50 -6.92 -0.32
CA THR A 50 3.35 -6.50 0.80
C THR A 50 4.56 -5.64 0.39
N GLY A 51 4.93 -5.68 -0.90
CA GLY A 51 6.09 -4.97 -1.41
C GLY A 51 7.36 -5.35 -0.65
N THR A 52 8.08 -4.36 -0.16
CA THR A 52 9.28 -4.55 0.67
C THR A 52 8.98 -4.84 2.15
N GLY A 53 7.73 -5.21 2.46
CA GLY A 53 7.32 -5.60 3.82
C GLY A 53 7.21 -4.44 4.81
N VAL A 54 6.93 -3.23 4.37
CA VAL A 54 6.87 -2.03 5.23
C VAL A 54 5.85 -2.21 6.34
N LEU A 55 4.61 -2.59 6.00
CA LEU A 55 3.55 -2.74 6.99
C LEU A 55 3.84 -3.88 7.99
N PRO A 56 4.18 -5.11 7.56
CA PRO A 56 4.57 -6.19 8.47
C PRO A 56 5.74 -5.84 9.37
N ARG A 57 6.81 -5.24 8.84
CA ARG A 57 8.01 -4.91 9.63
C ARG A 57 7.71 -3.91 10.76
N ASN A 58 6.81 -2.97 10.52
CA ASN A 58 6.46 -1.97 11.51
C ASN A 58 5.36 -2.43 12.49
N LEU A 59 4.57 -3.45 12.15
CA LEU A 59 3.53 -4.00 13.05
C LEU A 59 3.96 -5.26 13.80
N ALA A 60 4.84 -6.11 13.24
CA ALA A 60 5.30 -7.33 13.91
C ALA A 60 5.92 -7.10 15.30
N PRO A 61 6.64 -5.99 15.59
CA PRO A 61 7.12 -5.70 16.95
C PRO A 61 6.04 -5.60 18.01
N TYR A 62 4.78 -5.39 17.62
CA TYR A 62 3.63 -5.39 18.55
C TYR A 62 3.06 -6.79 18.81
N GLY A 63 3.74 -7.85 18.34
CA GLY A 63 3.46 -9.24 18.69
C GLY A 63 2.53 -9.99 17.74
N ALA A 64 2.16 -9.43 16.60
CA ALA A 64 1.49 -10.15 15.53
C ALA A 64 2.48 -10.96 14.68
N ARG A 65 1.99 -12.07 14.12
CA ARG A 65 2.70 -12.89 13.12
C ARG A 65 2.19 -12.53 11.74
N PHE A 66 3.10 -12.29 10.80
CA PHE A 66 2.74 -11.89 9.45
C PHE A 66 3.13 -12.91 8.39
N VAL A 67 2.28 -12.98 7.36
CA VAL A 67 2.62 -13.55 6.06
C VAL A 67 2.46 -12.44 5.03
N GLY A 68 3.55 -11.96 4.44
CA GLY A 68 3.52 -10.99 3.35
C GLY A 68 3.53 -11.68 1.99
N ILE A 69 2.69 -11.23 1.06
CA ILE A 69 2.58 -11.78 -0.30
C ILE A 69 2.74 -10.68 -1.31
N ASP A 70 3.57 -10.90 -2.32
CA ASP A 70 3.72 -9.98 -3.46
C ASP A 70 4.00 -10.76 -4.75
N LEU A 71 3.54 -10.24 -5.88
CA LEU A 71 3.81 -10.80 -7.21
C LEU A 71 5.28 -10.70 -7.58
N SER A 72 5.97 -9.66 -7.11
CA SER A 72 7.37 -9.40 -7.44
C SER A 72 8.32 -10.15 -6.51
N ALA A 73 9.01 -11.15 -7.04
CA ALA A 73 10.08 -11.85 -6.31
C ALA A 73 11.19 -10.89 -5.85
N GLU A 74 11.44 -9.81 -6.59
CA GLU A 74 12.46 -8.82 -6.24
C GLU A 74 12.01 -7.97 -5.03
N GLN A 75 10.72 -7.59 -4.95
CA GLN A 75 10.15 -6.96 -3.77
C GLN A 75 10.26 -7.87 -2.54
N ILE A 76 9.91 -9.15 -2.68
CA ILE A 76 10.02 -10.14 -1.61
C ILE A 76 11.46 -10.30 -1.14
N ARG A 77 12.42 -10.36 -2.07
CA ARG A 77 13.85 -10.41 -1.71
C ARG A 77 14.27 -9.21 -0.86
N GLN A 78 13.82 -8.01 -1.20
CA GLN A 78 14.07 -6.81 -0.38
C GLN A 78 13.38 -6.90 0.98
N ALA A 79 12.14 -7.37 1.02
CA ALA A 79 11.40 -7.55 2.28
C ALA A 79 12.13 -8.48 3.24
N GLU A 80 12.63 -9.62 2.76
CA GLU A 80 13.41 -10.58 3.54
C GLU A 80 14.70 -9.96 4.08
N LEU A 81 15.44 -9.22 3.23
CA LEU A 81 16.67 -8.54 3.63
C LEU A 81 16.43 -7.53 4.75
N LEU A 82 15.43 -6.67 4.57
CA LEU A 82 15.08 -5.62 5.54
C LEU A 82 14.54 -6.20 6.85
N SER A 83 13.86 -7.34 6.81
CA SER A 83 13.26 -7.97 8.00
C SER A 83 14.26 -8.69 8.89
N ARG A 84 15.48 -8.98 8.43
CA ARG A 84 16.51 -9.65 9.24
C ARG A 84 16.86 -8.89 10.53
N SER A 85 16.74 -7.57 10.51
CA SER A 85 17.01 -6.69 11.65
C SER A 85 15.77 -6.34 12.48
N SER A 86 14.56 -6.68 12.00
CA SER A 86 13.30 -6.21 12.59
C SER A 86 12.82 -7.08 13.79
N GLY A 87 13.42 -8.26 14.03
CA GLY A 87 13.10 -9.13 15.14
C GLY A 87 11.67 -9.70 15.17
N GLY A 88 10.88 -9.50 14.10
CA GLY A 88 9.49 -9.95 14.02
C GLY A 88 9.33 -11.34 13.38
N ASN A 89 8.21 -12.00 13.69
CA ASN A 89 7.84 -13.25 13.05
C ASN A 89 7.10 -12.99 11.74
N ILE A 90 7.86 -12.79 10.66
CA ILE A 90 7.33 -12.48 9.33
C ILE A 90 7.82 -13.54 8.35
N ARG A 91 6.90 -14.10 7.57
CA ARG A 91 7.18 -14.97 6.45
C ARG A 91 6.77 -14.24 5.16
N TYR A 92 7.56 -14.36 4.12
CA TYR A 92 7.26 -13.78 2.80
C TYR A 92 7.04 -14.86 1.76
N LEU A 93 6.14 -14.61 0.80
CA LEU A 93 5.78 -15.51 -0.29
C LEU A 93 5.66 -14.72 -1.59
N THR A 94 6.28 -15.20 -2.65
CA THR A 94 6.02 -14.68 -4.01
C THR A 94 4.79 -15.36 -4.60
N GLY A 95 3.82 -14.56 -5.04
CA GLY A 95 2.60 -15.08 -5.68
C GLY A 95 1.49 -14.03 -5.79
N SER A 96 0.45 -14.39 -6.53
CA SER A 96 -0.77 -13.59 -6.66
C SER A 96 -1.64 -13.69 -5.41
N ALA A 97 -2.20 -12.57 -4.96
CA ALA A 97 -3.18 -12.55 -3.89
C ALA A 97 -4.44 -13.35 -4.25
N GLU A 98 -4.82 -13.39 -5.53
CA GLU A 98 -5.97 -14.13 -6.03
C GLU A 98 -5.73 -15.64 -6.10
N GLU A 99 -4.47 -16.08 -5.98
CA GLU A 99 -4.09 -17.51 -6.06
C GLU A 99 -3.65 -18.09 -4.73
N ILE A 100 -3.71 -17.28 -3.65
CA ILE A 100 -3.35 -17.75 -2.31
C ILE A 100 -4.12 -19.01 -1.92
N SER A 101 -3.39 -19.96 -1.34
CA SER A 101 -3.93 -21.21 -0.83
C SER A 101 -3.51 -21.39 0.63
N PHE A 102 -4.30 -20.83 1.52
CA PHE A 102 -4.19 -21.06 2.96
C PHE A 102 -5.36 -21.93 3.46
N PRO A 103 -5.20 -22.62 4.59
CA PRO A 103 -6.33 -23.27 5.25
C PRO A 103 -7.44 -22.27 5.61
N ASP A 104 -8.63 -22.76 5.85
CA ASP A 104 -9.77 -21.95 6.24
C ASP A 104 -9.57 -21.40 7.65
N THR A 105 -10.07 -20.19 7.92
CA THR A 105 -10.16 -19.61 9.27
C THR A 105 -8.81 -19.54 10.02
N VAL A 106 -7.74 -19.13 9.32
CA VAL A 106 -6.38 -19.08 9.88
C VAL A 106 -5.99 -17.68 10.33
N PHE A 107 -6.47 -16.64 9.65
CA PHE A 107 -6.04 -15.27 9.90
C PHE A 107 -7.06 -14.47 10.72
N ASP A 108 -6.53 -13.68 11.65
CA ASP A 108 -7.30 -12.71 12.41
C ASP A 108 -7.56 -11.46 11.57
N ALA A 109 -6.60 -11.08 10.73
CA ALA A 109 -6.72 -9.96 9.83
C ALA A 109 -6.03 -10.18 8.48
N VAL A 110 -6.53 -9.47 7.47
CA VAL A 110 -5.90 -9.26 6.17
C VAL A 110 -5.62 -7.77 6.05
N THR A 111 -4.46 -7.40 5.55
CA THR A 111 -4.12 -6.02 5.19
C THR A 111 -3.86 -5.90 3.69
N ALA A 112 -4.26 -4.77 3.09
CA ALA A 112 -3.95 -4.41 1.73
C ALA A 112 -3.61 -2.91 1.71
N CYS A 113 -2.32 -2.59 1.66
CA CYS A 113 -1.84 -1.22 1.75
C CYS A 113 -1.30 -0.74 0.40
N GLN A 114 -1.93 0.27 -0.21
CA GLN A 114 -1.55 0.86 -1.50
C GLN A 114 -1.70 -0.07 -2.72
N CYS A 115 -2.37 -1.20 -2.58
CA CYS A 115 -2.43 -2.22 -3.63
C CYS A 115 -3.85 -2.71 -3.94
N PHE A 116 -4.84 -2.37 -3.11
CA PHE A 116 -6.19 -2.95 -3.18
C PHE A 116 -6.82 -2.79 -4.58
N PHE A 117 -6.65 -1.66 -5.21
CA PHE A 117 -7.21 -1.34 -6.54
C PHE A 117 -6.54 -2.08 -7.72
N TYR A 118 -5.49 -2.89 -7.47
CA TYR A 118 -4.88 -3.74 -8.50
C TYR A 118 -5.49 -5.14 -8.60
N PHE A 119 -6.29 -5.56 -7.60
CA PHE A 119 -6.78 -6.93 -7.50
C PHE A 119 -8.03 -7.21 -8.33
N ASP A 120 -8.18 -8.48 -8.76
CA ASP A 120 -9.44 -9.02 -9.22
C ASP A 120 -10.33 -9.32 -8.00
N HIS A 121 -11.21 -8.38 -7.67
CA HIS A 121 -12.05 -8.44 -6.48
C HIS A 121 -13.02 -9.61 -6.50
N THR A 122 -13.49 -10.04 -7.68
CA THR A 122 -14.42 -11.17 -7.82
C THR A 122 -13.77 -12.49 -7.43
N ARG A 123 -12.48 -12.64 -7.71
CA ARG A 123 -11.68 -13.81 -7.33
C ARG A 123 -11.17 -13.71 -5.89
N LEU A 124 -10.85 -12.50 -5.42
CA LEU A 124 -10.21 -12.29 -4.13
C LEU A 124 -11.20 -12.34 -2.97
N ALA A 125 -12.36 -11.68 -3.07
CA ALA A 125 -13.30 -11.54 -1.95
C ALA A 125 -13.73 -12.88 -1.30
N PRO A 126 -14.13 -13.93 -2.07
CA PRO A 126 -14.49 -15.22 -1.48
C PRO A 126 -13.30 -15.92 -0.81
N LYS A 127 -12.08 -15.73 -1.32
CA LYS A 127 -10.87 -16.30 -0.71
C LYS A 127 -10.54 -15.64 0.62
N LEU A 128 -10.62 -14.32 0.71
CA LEU A 128 -10.42 -13.59 1.97
C LEU A 128 -11.45 -13.99 3.01
N PHE A 129 -12.71 -14.13 2.60
CA PHE A 129 -13.75 -14.62 3.50
C PHE A 129 -13.42 -16.02 4.05
N ARG A 130 -12.93 -16.93 3.22
CA ARG A 130 -12.58 -18.30 3.60
C ARG A 130 -11.44 -18.35 4.61
N ILE A 131 -10.35 -17.62 4.36
CA ILE A 131 -9.14 -17.68 5.18
C ILE A 131 -9.24 -16.89 6.50
N LEU A 132 -10.12 -15.90 6.59
CA LEU A 132 -10.36 -15.14 7.81
C LEU A 132 -11.13 -15.98 8.84
N LYS A 133 -10.72 -15.89 10.10
CA LYS A 133 -11.46 -16.42 11.25
C LYS A 133 -12.86 -15.77 11.35
N PRO A 134 -13.79 -16.34 12.12
CA PRO A 134 -14.97 -15.61 12.59
C PRO A 134 -14.51 -14.27 13.20
N GLU A 135 -15.26 -13.18 12.94
CA GLU A 135 -14.92 -11.81 13.37
C GLU A 135 -13.64 -11.23 12.75
N GLY A 136 -12.97 -11.98 11.86
CA GLY A 136 -11.75 -11.52 11.18
C GLY A 136 -11.98 -10.30 10.31
N LYS A 137 -10.94 -9.49 10.13
CA LYS A 137 -11.02 -8.15 9.52
C LYS A 137 -10.18 -8.06 8.23
N LEU A 138 -10.67 -7.29 7.26
CA LEU A 138 -9.90 -6.83 6.11
C LEU A 138 -9.68 -5.32 6.27
N ALA A 139 -8.43 -4.91 6.44
CA ALA A 139 -8.04 -3.50 6.49
C ALA A 139 -7.45 -3.08 5.14
N ILE A 140 -8.09 -2.12 4.52
CA ILE A 140 -7.67 -1.51 3.25
C ILE A 140 -7.09 -0.14 3.59
N ILE A 141 -5.85 0.11 3.16
CA ILE A 141 -5.11 1.32 3.50
C ILE A 141 -4.66 2.03 2.24
N TYR A 142 -4.91 3.33 2.20
CA TYR A 142 -4.48 4.22 1.13
C TYR A 142 -3.79 5.44 1.72
N MET A 143 -2.67 5.85 1.14
CA MET A 143 -1.94 7.04 1.52
C MET A 143 -1.31 7.68 0.29
N ALA A 144 -1.58 8.96 0.06
CA ALA A 144 -0.99 9.70 -1.05
C ALA A 144 -0.68 11.14 -0.66
N TRP A 145 0.30 11.74 -1.30
CA TRP A 145 0.59 13.16 -1.16
C TRP A 145 -0.54 14.02 -1.74
N LEU A 146 -0.67 15.24 -1.26
CA LEU A 146 -1.72 16.18 -1.64
C LEU A 146 -1.16 17.27 -2.57
N PRO A 147 -1.19 17.07 -3.90
CA PRO A 147 -0.51 17.95 -4.85
C PRO A 147 -1.13 19.35 -4.95
N PHE A 148 -2.42 19.48 -4.63
CA PHE A 148 -3.12 20.78 -4.68
C PHE A 148 -2.95 21.60 -3.40
N GLU A 149 -2.52 20.98 -2.31
CA GLU A 149 -2.38 21.62 -1.00
C GLU A 149 -0.91 21.78 -0.59
N ASP A 150 -0.02 20.95 -1.13
CA ASP A 150 1.41 20.98 -0.90
C ASP A 150 2.18 21.38 -2.15
N LYS A 151 2.83 22.54 -2.11
CA LYS A 151 3.51 23.13 -3.27
C LYS A 151 4.67 22.27 -3.79
N ILE A 152 5.39 21.59 -2.91
CA ILE A 152 6.53 20.75 -3.31
C ILE A 152 6.00 19.47 -3.97
N ALA A 153 4.97 18.86 -3.37
CA ALA A 153 4.31 17.71 -3.96
C ALA A 153 3.68 18.06 -5.32
N GLY A 154 2.97 19.19 -5.41
CA GLY A 154 2.36 19.63 -6.66
C GLY A 154 3.36 19.87 -7.78
N ALA A 155 4.47 20.56 -7.50
CA ALA A 155 5.52 20.79 -8.48
C ALA A 155 6.18 19.46 -8.93
N SER A 156 6.39 18.54 -8.00
CA SER A 156 6.91 17.20 -8.33
C SER A 156 5.95 16.41 -9.21
N GLU A 157 4.65 16.45 -8.92
CA GLU A 157 3.62 15.76 -9.69
C GLU A 157 3.48 16.33 -11.11
N GLN A 158 3.52 17.64 -11.27
CA GLN A 158 3.52 18.27 -12.58
C GLN A 158 4.72 17.84 -13.42
N LEU A 159 5.89 17.64 -12.79
CA LEU A 159 7.05 17.10 -13.48
C LEU A 159 6.82 15.63 -13.88
N VAL A 160 6.24 14.79 -13.01
CA VAL A 160 5.86 13.41 -13.36
C VAL A 160 4.95 13.40 -14.59
N LEU A 161 3.92 14.23 -14.62
CA LEU A 161 2.96 14.30 -15.74
C LEU A 161 3.60 14.79 -17.05
N ARG A 162 4.69 15.56 -17.03
CA ARG A 162 5.43 15.91 -18.26
C ARG A 162 6.15 14.70 -18.87
N TYR A 163 6.67 13.80 -18.04
CA TYR A 163 7.36 12.59 -18.49
C TYR A 163 6.38 11.43 -18.76
N HIS A 164 5.26 11.40 -18.06
CA HIS A 164 4.24 10.37 -18.18
C HIS A 164 2.82 10.99 -18.17
N PRO A 165 2.38 11.56 -19.31
CA PRO A 165 1.07 12.25 -19.40
C PRO A 165 -0.13 11.35 -19.07
N ASP A 166 -0.01 10.04 -19.32
CA ASP A 166 -1.08 9.05 -19.11
C ASP A 166 -1.10 8.50 -17.67
N TRP A 167 -0.26 9.01 -16.78
CA TRP A 167 -0.20 8.52 -15.41
C TRP A 167 -1.49 8.87 -14.63
N THR A 168 -2.21 7.84 -14.20
CA THR A 168 -3.48 7.98 -13.47
C THR A 168 -3.30 8.08 -11.94
N GLY A 169 -2.06 8.18 -11.44
CA GLY A 169 -1.77 8.33 -10.01
C GLY A 169 -1.70 9.78 -9.53
N GLY A 170 -1.92 10.76 -10.42
CA GLY A 170 -1.98 12.18 -10.11
C GLY A 170 -3.41 12.70 -10.00
N GLY A 171 -3.57 13.93 -9.53
CA GLY A 171 -4.84 14.62 -9.46
C GLY A 171 -5.50 14.62 -8.09
N GLU A 172 -6.84 14.60 -8.05
CA GLU A 172 -7.59 14.61 -6.79
C GLU A 172 -7.39 13.31 -6.01
N ILE A 173 -6.91 13.46 -4.79
CA ILE A 173 -6.52 12.34 -3.92
C ILE A 173 -7.53 12.09 -2.79
N ARG A 174 -8.29 13.14 -2.41
CA ARG A 174 -9.23 13.06 -1.29
C ARG A 174 -10.52 12.37 -1.70
N HIS A 175 -10.47 11.06 -1.74
CA HIS A 175 -11.65 10.24 -2.00
C HIS A 175 -11.72 9.07 -1.00
N PRO A 176 -12.92 8.58 -0.67
CA PRO A 176 -13.06 7.37 0.13
C PRO A 176 -12.47 6.18 -0.63
N ILE A 177 -12.06 5.16 0.12
CA ILE A 177 -11.65 3.90 -0.48
C ILE A 177 -12.89 3.23 -1.10
N GLU A 178 -12.89 3.09 -2.41
CA GLU A 178 -13.95 2.38 -3.11
C GLU A 178 -13.79 0.88 -2.88
N VAL A 179 -14.83 0.27 -2.29
CA VAL A 179 -14.90 -1.18 -2.08
C VAL A 179 -15.89 -1.77 -3.06
N ASP A 180 -15.42 -2.69 -3.90
CA ASP A 180 -16.27 -3.35 -4.89
C ASP A 180 -17.49 -4.02 -4.23
N SER A 181 -18.62 -3.94 -4.91
CA SER A 181 -19.90 -4.44 -4.39
C SER A 181 -19.90 -5.94 -4.07
N CYS A 182 -19.02 -6.72 -4.70
CA CYS A 182 -18.87 -8.15 -4.43
C CYS A 182 -18.47 -8.45 -2.97
N TYR A 183 -17.80 -7.49 -2.28
CA TYR A 183 -17.46 -7.64 -0.86
C TYR A 183 -18.68 -7.60 0.06
N LYS A 184 -19.76 -6.92 -0.30
CA LYS A 184 -20.97 -6.79 0.53
C LYS A 184 -21.60 -8.13 0.91
N ARG A 185 -21.42 -9.15 0.07
CA ARG A 185 -21.88 -10.52 0.36
C ARG A 185 -21.12 -11.14 1.54
N PHE A 186 -19.87 -10.82 1.72
CA PHE A 186 -18.95 -11.49 2.65
C PHE A 186 -18.61 -10.65 3.87
N PHE A 187 -18.71 -9.32 3.74
CA PHE A 187 -18.23 -8.38 4.74
C PHE A 187 -19.24 -7.27 5.02
N THR A 188 -19.11 -6.67 6.21
CA THR A 188 -19.75 -5.40 6.57
C THR A 188 -18.67 -4.37 6.82
N CYS A 189 -18.90 -3.11 6.44
CA CYS A 189 -18.02 -2.02 6.83
C CYS A 189 -18.13 -1.80 8.34
N GLU A 190 -17.02 -1.92 9.06
CA GLU A 190 -16.95 -1.70 10.51
C GLU A 190 -16.43 -0.29 10.83
N ASN A 191 -15.47 0.19 10.05
CA ASN A 191 -14.86 1.50 10.27
C ASN A 191 -14.36 2.11 8.97
N GLU A 192 -14.52 3.42 8.86
CA GLU A 192 -13.86 4.26 7.86
C GLU A 192 -13.22 5.44 8.57
N CYS A 193 -11.95 5.66 8.31
CA CYS A 193 -11.16 6.70 8.94
C CYS A 193 -10.31 7.41 7.89
N VAL A 194 -10.39 8.74 7.89
CA VAL A 194 -9.53 9.58 7.06
C VAL A 194 -8.81 10.60 7.95
N PHE A 195 -7.56 10.92 7.60
CA PHE A 195 -6.78 11.93 8.30
C PHE A 195 -5.63 12.40 7.43
N ASP A 196 -5.20 13.63 7.69
CA ASP A 196 -4.01 14.18 7.08
C ASP A 196 -2.81 14.01 7.99
N VAL A 197 -1.64 13.89 7.38
CA VAL A 197 -0.38 13.80 8.10
C VAL A 197 0.77 14.40 7.30
N SER A 198 1.61 15.16 7.97
CA SER A 198 2.86 15.67 7.41
C SER A 198 3.97 14.62 7.59
N VAL A 199 4.54 14.17 6.48
CA VAL A 199 5.63 13.19 6.48
C VAL A 199 6.95 13.90 6.20
N PRO A 200 7.98 13.73 7.06
CA PRO A 200 9.27 14.38 6.88
C PRO A 200 10.07 13.75 5.74
N PHE A 201 10.73 14.61 4.97
CA PHE A 201 11.63 14.24 3.89
C PHE A 201 12.87 15.13 3.87
N THR A 202 13.93 14.62 3.26
CA THR A 202 15.02 15.41 2.69
C THR A 202 14.81 15.52 1.18
N ARG A 203 15.53 16.43 0.50
CA ARG A 203 15.53 16.49 -0.97
C ARG A 203 15.87 15.14 -1.59
N GLU A 204 16.86 14.44 -1.03
CA GLU A 204 17.29 13.11 -1.49
C GLU A 204 16.17 12.06 -1.31
N SER A 205 15.57 12.00 -0.13
CA SER A 205 14.54 10.98 0.15
C SER A 205 13.25 11.24 -0.64
N TRP A 206 12.88 12.51 -0.88
CA TRP A 206 11.74 12.83 -1.72
C TRP A 206 12.01 12.54 -3.20
N ALA A 207 13.20 12.88 -3.72
CA ALA A 207 13.58 12.51 -5.09
C ALA A 207 13.52 10.99 -5.30
N GLY A 208 14.07 10.21 -4.37
CA GLY A 208 14.00 8.75 -4.41
C GLY A 208 12.57 8.21 -4.28
N ARG A 209 11.74 8.85 -3.44
CA ARG A 209 10.32 8.49 -3.28
C ARG A 209 9.52 8.66 -4.58
N ILE A 210 9.74 9.77 -5.31
CA ILE A 210 9.08 10.02 -6.60
C ILE A 210 9.64 9.10 -7.68
N ARG A 211 10.97 8.90 -7.74
CA ARG A 211 11.58 7.95 -8.68
C ARG A 211 11.04 6.52 -8.50
N ALA A 212 10.74 6.10 -7.27
CA ALA A 212 10.14 4.80 -6.96
C ALA A 212 8.63 4.72 -7.25
N CYS A 213 7.99 5.76 -7.79
CA CYS A 213 6.57 5.71 -8.11
C CYS A 213 6.29 5.00 -9.44
N ARG A 214 5.03 4.57 -9.60
CA ARG A 214 4.55 3.93 -10.83
C ARG A 214 4.74 4.81 -12.05
N GLY A 215 4.51 6.12 -11.92
CA GLY A 215 4.61 7.07 -13.01
C GLY A 215 6.01 7.27 -13.57
N ILE A 216 7.06 6.87 -12.86
CA ILE A 216 8.45 7.08 -13.25
C ILE A 216 9.19 5.74 -13.35
N GLY A 217 9.82 5.28 -12.29
CA GLY A 217 10.78 4.18 -12.37
C GLY A 217 10.16 2.83 -12.74
N ALA A 218 8.89 2.59 -12.41
CA ALA A 218 8.22 1.36 -12.80
C ALA A 218 7.74 1.34 -14.26
N SER A 219 7.66 2.51 -14.94
CA SER A 219 7.05 2.62 -16.29
C SER A 219 7.98 3.16 -17.36
N LEU A 220 8.90 4.08 -17.03
CA LEU A 220 9.76 4.75 -18.00
C LEU A 220 11.03 3.94 -18.33
N SER A 221 11.72 4.32 -19.42
CA SER A 221 13.03 3.74 -19.72
C SER A 221 14.10 4.21 -18.72
N PRO A 222 15.21 3.49 -18.54
CA PRO A 222 16.31 3.90 -17.66
C PRO A 222 16.83 5.31 -17.95
N GLU A 223 16.93 5.67 -19.24
CA GLU A 223 17.39 6.99 -19.69
C GLU A 223 16.42 8.08 -19.28
N GLN A 224 15.11 7.87 -19.49
CA GLN A 224 14.05 8.81 -19.08
C GLN A 224 14.00 8.96 -17.56
N VAL A 225 14.22 7.87 -16.80
CA VAL A 225 14.29 7.92 -15.33
C VAL A 225 15.48 8.78 -14.88
N GLN A 226 16.64 8.64 -15.52
CA GLN A 226 17.84 9.41 -15.20
C GLN A 226 17.65 10.91 -15.52
N GLU A 227 17.05 11.22 -16.66
CA GLU A 227 16.73 12.60 -17.06
C GLU A 227 15.73 13.22 -16.07
N PHE A 228 14.64 12.52 -15.77
CA PHE A 228 13.69 12.94 -14.76
C PHE A 228 14.34 13.19 -13.40
N ASP A 229 15.16 12.27 -12.90
CA ASP A 229 15.81 12.39 -11.59
C ASP A 229 16.70 13.63 -11.53
N SER A 230 17.45 13.89 -12.60
CA SER A 230 18.30 15.09 -12.71
C SER A 230 17.48 16.38 -12.64
N GLU A 231 16.40 16.46 -13.42
CA GLU A 231 15.51 17.63 -13.45
C GLU A 231 14.75 17.79 -12.12
N HIS A 232 14.23 16.70 -11.56
CA HIS A 232 13.54 16.73 -10.27
C HIS A 232 14.44 17.18 -9.12
N ARG A 233 15.69 16.72 -9.10
CA ARG A 233 16.68 17.18 -8.12
C ARG A 233 17.00 18.67 -8.27
N GLN A 234 17.04 19.18 -9.51
CA GLN A 234 17.22 20.63 -9.73
C GLN A 234 15.98 21.40 -9.23
N LEU A 235 14.78 20.95 -9.60
CA LEU A 235 13.53 21.54 -9.11
C LEU A 235 13.53 21.62 -7.58
N LEU A 236 13.88 20.54 -6.89
CA LEU A 236 13.89 20.50 -5.42
C LEU A 236 14.92 21.48 -4.80
N ARG A 237 16.08 21.70 -5.46
CA ARG A 237 17.04 22.72 -5.01
C ARG A 237 16.47 24.13 -5.08
N ASP A 238 15.63 24.38 -6.07
CA ASP A 238 15.07 25.72 -6.33
C ASP A 238 13.88 26.04 -5.42
N ILE A 239 13.05 25.02 -5.05
CA ILE A 239 11.78 25.28 -4.35
C ILE A 239 11.71 24.76 -2.91
N ALA A 240 12.59 23.87 -2.50
CA ALA A 240 12.50 23.20 -1.19
C ALA A 240 13.76 23.42 -0.35
N PRO A 241 13.66 23.58 1.00
CA PRO A 241 14.81 23.49 1.88
C PRO A 241 15.39 22.07 1.89
N GLU A 242 16.55 21.84 2.52
CA GLU A 242 17.17 20.52 2.60
C GLU A 242 16.27 19.49 3.33
N GLN A 243 15.56 19.95 4.36
CA GLN A 243 14.60 19.15 5.12
C GLN A 243 13.24 19.84 5.08
N PHE A 244 12.19 19.10 4.81
CA PHE A 244 10.82 19.58 4.71
C PHE A 244 9.84 18.45 5.03
N SER A 245 8.56 18.77 5.09
CA SER A 245 7.50 17.77 5.21
C SER A 245 6.57 17.89 4.03
N ILE A 246 6.02 16.77 3.60
CA ILE A 246 4.99 16.68 2.57
C ILE A 246 3.67 16.27 3.21
N LEU A 247 2.64 17.04 2.91
CA LEU A 247 1.28 16.73 3.38
C LEU A 247 0.72 15.52 2.63
N HIS A 248 0.22 14.54 3.38
CA HIS A 248 -0.40 13.32 2.85
C HIS A 248 -1.81 13.16 3.39
N TYR A 249 -2.68 12.65 2.55
CA TYR A 249 -3.97 12.10 2.91
C TYR A 249 -3.83 10.61 3.21
N CYS A 250 -4.43 10.15 4.31
CA CYS A 250 -4.51 8.74 4.67
C CYS A 250 -5.96 8.33 4.81
N ALA A 251 -6.33 7.21 4.22
CA ALA A 251 -7.62 6.56 4.39
C ALA A 251 -7.43 5.12 4.84
N VAL A 252 -8.26 4.68 5.78
CA VAL A 252 -8.32 3.31 6.27
C VAL A 252 -9.77 2.88 6.29
N THR A 253 -10.10 1.81 5.57
CA THR A 253 -11.41 1.15 5.62
C THR A 253 -11.24 -0.24 6.20
N VAL A 254 -11.99 -0.57 7.24
CA VAL A 254 -11.99 -1.88 7.87
C VAL A 254 -13.32 -2.57 7.60
N LEU A 255 -13.23 -3.71 6.94
CA LEU A 255 -14.36 -4.59 6.68
C LEU A 255 -14.27 -5.79 7.63
N LYS A 256 -15.38 -6.09 8.30
CA LYS A 256 -15.52 -7.22 9.19
C LYS A 256 -16.20 -8.39 8.49
N LYS A 257 -15.66 -9.59 8.67
CA LYS A 257 -16.27 -10.82 8.15
C LYS A 257 -17.68 -11.01 8.71
N ARG A 258 -18.65 -11.25 7.82
CA ARG A 258 -20.01 -11.58 8.22
C ARG A 258 -20.05 -12.95 8.92
N SER A 259 -20.78 -13.05 10.01
CA SER A 259 -21.18 -14.35 10.57
C SER A 259 -22.11 -15.03 9.56
N PHE A 260 -21.93 -16.32 9.29
CA PHE A 260 -22.95 -17.08 8.55
C PHE A 260 -24.23 -17.11 9.38
N VAL A 261 -25.20 -16.29 9.01
CA VAL A 261 -26.59 -16.67 9.23
C VAL A 261 -26.92 -17.66 8.12
N ASN A 262 -27.25 -18.88 8.46
CA ASN A 262 -27.71 -19.87 7.50
C ASN A 262 -28.77 -19.23 6.59
N PHE A 263 -28.44 -19.07 5.30
CA PHE A 263 -29.45 -18.84 4.28
C PHE A 263 -30.19 -20.17 4.04
N SER A 264 -30.83 -20.68 5.07
CA SER A 264 -31.87 -21.67 4.93
C SER A 264 -33.16 -20.90 4.70
N SER A 265 -33.65 -20.97 3.49
CA SER A 265 -35.03 -20.67 3.06
C SER A 265 -35.50 -19.22 3.19
N GLU A 266 -35.37 -18.47 2.10
CA GLU A 266 -36.56 -17.70 1.68
C GLU A 266 -37.08 -18.29 0.36
N PRO A 267 -38.40 -18.48 0.24
CA PRO A 267 -39.07 -19.27 -0.81
C PRO A 267 -39.01 -18.59 -2.19
#